data_468b4ed2f894a9e18a7b8ba6524d6cab
#
_entry.id   468b4ed2f894a9e18a7b8ba6524d6cab
#
_cell.length_a   1.000
_cell.length_b   1.000
_cell.length_c   1.000
_cell.angle_alpha   90.00
_cell.angle_beta   90.00
_cell.angle_gamma   90.00
#
_symmetry.space_group_name_H-M   'P 1'
#
loop_
_entity.id
_entity.type
_entity.pdbx_description
1 polymer ?
#
loop_
_entity_poly.entity_id
_entity_poly.type
_entity_poly.pdbx_seq_one_letter_code
_entity_poly.pdbx_strand_id
1 'polypeptide(L)'
;MPIATASAVDVLVQATTDVFETMIFRSIAAQAPIWGHDTRPHSQIVGTVGFTGSSSGYVSFHASLEAARDVTAAMLGMGDNPDDVVVDAIGEVANMIAGAFRTRMARPDDVWAITVPTLTVGSDFYIKPITEADRAIVGFTMDAHQLFVELIITPARVAD
;
A
#
# COMPACT_ATOMS: atom_id res chain seq x y z
N MET A 1 2.19 12.08 17.01
CA MET A 1 2.27 10.76 16.34
C MET A 1 3.09 9.81 17.21
N PRO A 2 2.58 8.63 17.51
CA PRO A 2 3.34 7.64 18.28
C PRO A 2 4.60 7.17 17.53
N ILE A 3 5.70 6.94 18.26
CA ILE A 3 6.96 6.44 17.70
C ILE A 3 6.75 5.10 16.96
N ALA A 4 5.90 4.23 17.49
CA ALA A 4 5.58 2.94 16.87
C ALA A 4 4.97 3.09 15.46
N THR A 5 4.14 4.11 15.25
CA THR A 5 3.54 4.39 13.94
C THR A 5 4.57 4.93 12.94
N ALA A 6 5.49 5.80 13.39
CA ALA A 6 6.57 6.28 12.55
C ALA A 6 7.48 5.13 12.08
N SER A 7 7.82 4.21 12.99
CA SER A 7 8.60 3.01 12.65
C SER A 7 7.85 2.11 11.66
N ALA A 8 6.53 1.97 11.81
CA ALA A 8 5.71 1.18 10.88
C ALA A 8 5.70 1.81 9.47
N VAL A 9 5.67 3.14 9.37
CA VAL A 9 5.76 3.82 8.07
C VAL A 9 7.11 3.61 7.41
N ASP A 10 8.21 3.67 8.16
CA ASP A 10 9.55 3.35 7.63
C ASP A 10 9.61 1.92 7.09
N VAL A 11 9.02 0.96 7.80
CA VAL A 11 8.91 -0.44 7.35
C VAL A 11 8.07 -0.52 6.07
N LEU A 12 6.96 0.21 5.99
CA LEU A 12 6.12 0.24 4.79
C LEU A 12 6.87 0.78 3.58
N VAL A 13 7.65 1.84 3.75
CA VAL A 13 8.48 2.42 2.67
C VAL A 13 9.47 1.40 2.16
N GLN A 14 10.18 0.71 3.05
CA GLN A 14 11.12 -0.34 2.67
C GLN A 14 10.43 -1.52 1.98
N ALA A 15 9.31 -1.98 2.52
CA ALA A 15 8.54 -3.06 1.93
C ALA A 15 8.07 -2.72 0.51
N THR A 16 7.55 -1.52 0.31
CA THR A 16 7.10 -1.05 -1.00
C THR A 16 8.26 -0.95 -1.99
N THR A 17 9.36 -0.36 -1.58
CA THR A 17 10.57 -0.23 -2.41
C THR A 17 11.08 -1.58 -2.85
N ASP A 18 11.18 -2.54 -1.95
CA ASP A 18 11.69 -3.89 -2.25
C ASP A 18 10.74 -4.66 -3.19
N VAL A 19 9.44 -4.53 -3.01
CA VAL A 19 8.44 -5.14 -3.92
C VAL A 19 8.61 -4.59 -5.34
N PHE A 20 8.75 -3.27 -5.49
CA PHE A 20 8.93 -2.67 -6.80
C PHE A 20 10.25 -3.08 -7.46
N GLU A 21 11.34 -3.11 -6.71
CA GLU A 21 12.65 -3.51 -7.25
C GLU A 21 12.72 -4.99 -7.62
N THR A 22 12.15 -5.88 -6.79
CA THR A 22 12.33 -7.33 -6.95
C THR A 22 11.22 -8.01 -7.74
N MET A 23 9.99 -7.48 -7.73
CA MET A 23 8.82 -8.11 -8.33
C MET A 23 8.25 -7.33 -9.51
N ILE A 24 8.43 -6.02 -9.54
CA ILE A 24 7.94 -5.16 -10.62
C ILE A 24 9.09 -4.73 -11.54
N PHE A 25 10.33 -4.79 -11.04
CA PHE A 25 11.55 -4.43 -11.75
C PHE A 25 11.59 -2.96 -12.16
N ARG A 26 11.07 -2.10 -11.27
CA ARG A 26 11.12 -0.64 -11.42
C ARG A 26 11.67 -0.02 -10.14
N SER A 27 12.51 0.99 -10.33
CA SER A 27 12.96 1.85 -9.23
C SER A 27 11.89 2.89 -8.92
N ILE A 28 11.65 3.09 -7.64
CA ILE A 28 10.75 4.14 -7.14
C ILE A 28 11.47 5.02 -6.13
N ALA A 29 11.05 6.26 -6.01
CA ALA A 29 11.57 7.21 -5.03
C ALA A 29 10.47 7.62 -4.06
N ALA A 30 10.71 7.40 -2.77
CA ALA A 30 9.79 7.77 -1.71
C ALA A 30 9.85 9.28 -1.42
N GLN A 31 8.69 9.86 -1.20
CA GLN A 31 8.53 11.22 -0.69
C GLN A 31 8.34 11.20 0.82
N ALA A 32 8.42 12.36 1.47
CA ALA A 32 8.16 12.45 2.90
C ALA A 32 6.72 12.03 3.22
N PRO A 33 6.50 11.24 4.29
CA PRO A 33 5.16 10.85 4.68
C PRO A 33 4.26 12.04 5.00
N ILE A 34 2.99 11.93 4.65
CA ILE A 34 1.94 12.88 5.03
C ILE A 34 1.09 12.21 6.11
N TRP A 35 1.07 12.83 7.29
CA TRP A 35 0.36 12.31 8.46
C TRP A 35 -1.02 12.92 8.59
N GLY A 36 -1.94 12.15 9.18
CA GLY A 36 -3.28 12.62 9.49
C GLY A 36 -4.32 12.24 8.43
N HIS A 37 -5.51 12.81 8.56
CA HIS A 37 -6.69 12.39 7.81
C HIS A 37 -7.14 13.39 6.73
N ASP A 38 -6.43 14.49 6.55
CA ASP A 38 -6.86 15.57 5.66
C ASP A 38 -6.45 15.37 4.20
N THR A 39 -5.34 14.68 3.96
CA THR A 39 -4.86 14.41 2.61
C THR A 39 -5.53 13.16 2.04
N ARG A 40 -6.08 13.30 0.85
CA ARG A 40 -6.80 12.24 0.14
C ARG A 40 -6.32 12.20 -1.30
N PRO A 41 -5.53 11.19 -1.69
CA PRO A 41 -5.13 11.06 -3.07
C PRO A 41 -6.35 10.72 -3.94
N HIS A 42 -6.48 11.43 -5.06
CA HIS A 42 -7.42 11.08 -6.10
C HIS A 42 -6.87 9.90 -6.88
N SER A 43 -7.71 8.90 -7.08
CA SER A 43 -7.32 7.61 -7.63
C SER A 43 -8.29 7.14 -8.69
N GLN A 44 -7.86 6.20 -9.49
CA GLN A 44 -8.70 5.47 -10.44
C GLN A 44 -8.71 3.97 -10.10
N ILE A 45 -7.70 3.49 -9.38
CA ILE A 45 -7.66 2.14 -8.85
C ILE A 45 -6.97 2.13 -7.49
N VAL A 46 -7.57 1.43 -6.53
CA VAL A 46 -7.02 1.23 -5.19
C VAL A 46 -7.14 -0.24 -4.82
N GLY A 47 -6.02 -0.85 -4.44
CA GLY A 47 -5.99 -2.17 -3.82
C GLY A 47 -5.81 -2.02 -2.31
N THR A 48 -6.68 -2.62 -1.52
CA THR A 48 -6.66 -2.54 -0.06
C THR A 48 -6.56 -3.94 0.55
N VAL A 49 -5.63 -4.10 1.48
CA VAL A 49 -5.41 -5.33 2.23
C VAL A 49 -5.47 -5.01 3.72
N GLY A 50 -6.35 -5.69 4.43
CA GLY A 50 -6.43 -5.62 5.89
C GLY A 50 -5.40 -6.53 6.55
N PHE A 51 -4.92 -6.15 7.72
CA PHE A 51 -4.06 -6.99 8.54
C PHE A 51 -4.51 -6.99 10.00
N THR A 52 -4.27 -8.11 10.66
CA THR A 52 -4.50 -8.29 12.10
C THR A 52 -3.31 -9.00 12.73
N GLY A 53 -3.00 -8.63 13.95
CA GLY A 53 -1.88 -9.17 14.73
C GLY A 53 -1.77 -8.39 16.03
N SER A 54 -0.56 -8.14 16.50
CA SER A 54 -0.32 -7.23 17.62
C SER A 54 -0.74 -5.80 17.30
N SER A 55 -0.76 -5.44 16.02
CA SER A 55 -1.43 -4.24 15.50
C SER A 55 -2.44 -4.67 14.44
N SER A 56 -3.39 -3.80 14.13
CA SER A 56 -4.38 -4.04 13.09
C SER A 56 -4.59 -2.81 12.22
N GLY A 57 -5.04 -3.00 11.01
CA GLY A 57 -5.27 -1.89 10.08
C GLY A 57 -5.35 -2.30 8.63
N TYR A 58 -4.96 -1.38 7.76
CA TYR A 58 -5.03 -1.54 6.31
C TYR A 58 -3.78 -0.98 5.65
N VAL A 59 -3.35 -1.65 4.59
CA VAL A 59 -2.41 -1.14 3.60
C VAL A 59 -3.17 -0.95 2.29
N SER A 60 -3.08 0.23 1.69
CA SER A 60 -3.74 0.52 0.42
C SER A 60 -2.73 1.06 -0.59
N PHE A 61 -2.81 0.55 -1.81
CA PHE A 61 -2.02 1.00 -2.95
C PHE A 61 -2.91 1.76 -3.91
N HIS A 62 -2.57 3.02 -4.19
CA HIS A 62 -3.34 3.96 -5.00
C HIS A 62 -2.61 4.30 -6.29
N ALA A 63 -3.30 4.23 -7.41
CA ALA A 63 -2.74 4.59 -8.71
C ALA A 63 -3.78 5.19 -9.66
N SER A 64 -3.31 5.92 -10.68
CA SER A 64 -4.09 6.16 -11.88
C SER A 64 -4.16 4.88 -12.72
N LEU A 65 -5.11 4.79 -13.64
CA LEU A 65 -5.17 3.65 -14.57
C LEU A 65 -3.96 3.60 -15.49
N GLU A 66 -3.43 4.74 -15.89
CA GLU A 66 -2.21 4.82 -16.69
C GLU A 66 -1.01 4.24 -15.94
N ALA A 67 -0.80 4.65 -14.68
CA ALA A 67 0.25 4.09 -13.84
C ALA A 67 0.03 2.60 -13.58
N ALA A 68 -1.19 2.18 -13.34
CA ALA A 68 -1.54 0.78 -13.12
C ALA A 68 -1.23 -0.09 -14.36
N ARG A 69 -1.47 0.41 -15.56
CA ARG A 69 -1.10 -0.28 -16.80
C ARG A 69 0.40 -0.43 -16.96
N ASP A 70 1.17 0.61 -16.63
CA ASP A 70 2.62 0.55 -16.70
C ASP A 70 3.21 -0.42 -15.66
N VAL A 71 2.67 -0.43 -14.44
CA VAL A 71 3.05 -1.41 -13.40
C VAL A 71 2.73 -2.82 -13.88
N THR A 72 1.56 -3.06 -14.44
CA THR A 72 1.14 -4.36 -14.95
C THR A 72 2.05 -4.83 -16.09
N ALA A 73 2.35 -3.95 -17.05
CA ALA A 73 3.26 -4.26 -18.16
C ALA A 73 4.66 -4.63 -17.66
N ALA A 74 5.16 -3.92 -16.64
CA ALA A 74 6.45 -4.22 -16.04
C ALA A 74 6.46 -5.59 -15.34
N MET A 75 5.39 -5.93 -14.61
CA MET A 75 5.28 -7.22 -13.90
C MET A 75 5.19 -8.40 -14.87
N LEU A 76 4.42 -8.26 -15.94
CA LEU A 76 4.13 -9.36 -16.87
C LEU A 76 5.11 -9.42 -18.04
N GLY A 77 5.91 -8.38 -18.24
CA GLY A 77 6.84 -8.30 -19.37
C GLY A 77 6.15 -8.10 -20.72
N MET A 78 4.90 -7.61 -20.72
CA MET A 78 4.12 -7.36 -21.94
C MET A 78 3.19 -6.16 -21.75
N GLY A 79 3.04 -5.33 -22.79
CA GLY A 79 2.09 -4.23 -22.83
C GLY A 79 0.68 -4.65 -23.24
N ASP A 80 -0.22 -3.67 -23.33
CA ASP A 80 -1.61 -3.81 -23.82
C ASP A 80 -2.41 -4.92 -23.09
N ASN A 81 -2.27 -4.97 -21.75
CA ASN A 81 -3.03 -5.91 -20.95
C ASN A 81 -4.50 -5.48 -20.86
N PRO A 82 -5.47 -6.43 -20.92
CA PRO A 82 -6.88 -6.14 -20.66
C PRO A 82 -7.11 -5.55 -19.27
N ASP A 83 -8.18 -4.78 -19.09
CA ASP A 83 -8.48 -4.10 -17.82
C ASP A 83 -8.63 -5.06 -16.64
N ASP A 84 -9.22 -6.23 -16.83
CA ASP A 84 -9.34 -7.27 -15.80
C ASP A 84 -7.95 -7.79 -15.34
N VAL A 85 -7.02 -7.93 -16.25
CA VAL A 85 -5.63 -8.30 -15.94
C VAL A 85 -4.93 -7.18 -15.15
N VAL A 86 -5.16 -5.92 -15.51
CA VAL A 86 -4.62 -4.77 -14.78
C VAL A 86 -5.17 -4.73 -13.35
N VAL A 87 -6.46 -4.93 -13.15
CA VAL A 87 -7.09 -4.97 -11.83
C VAL A 87 -6.49 -6.09 -10.98
N ASP A 88 -6.35 -7.29 -11.53
CA ASP A 88 -5.74 -8.41 -10.81
C ASP A 88 -4.27 -8.15 -10.46
N ALA A 89 -3.52 -7.53 -11.36
CA ALA A 89 -2.11 -7.18 -11.12
C ALA A 89 -1.96 -6.17 -9.98
N ILE A 90 -2.82 -5.16 -9.92
CA ILE A 90 -2.79 -4.19 -8.83
C ILE A 90 -3.20 -4.83 -7.49
N GLY A 91 -4.15 -5.75 -7.52
CA GLY A 91 -4.47 -6.59 -6.36
C GLY A 91 -3.25 -7.36 -5.85
N GLU A 92 -2.48 -7.94 -6.75
CA GLU A 92 -1.24 -8.65 -6.42
C GLU A 92 -0.17 -7.70 -5.84
N VAL A 93 -0.01 -6.49 -6.39
CA VAL A 93 0.89 -5.48 -5.86
C VAL A 93 0.51 -5.13 -4.42
N ALA A 94 -0.76 -4.84 -4.16
CA ALA A 94 -1.25 -4.53 -2.81
C ALA A 94 -0.99 -5.70 -1.85
N ASN A 95 -1.23 -6.93 -2.30
CA ASN A 95 -0.99 -8.13 -1.52
C ASN A 95 0.50 -8.34 -1.21
N MET A 96 1.37 -8.13 -2.18
CA MET A 96 2.83 -8.23 -1.99
C MET A 96 3.34 -7.18 -1.02
N ILE A 97 2.89 -5.94 -1.11
CA ILE A 97 3.27 -4.87 -0.19
C ILE A 97 2.81 -5.20 1.22
N ALA A 98 1.56 -5.60 1.39
CA ALA A 98 1.01 -5.98 2.70
C ALA A 98 1.72 -7.20 3.28
N GLY A 99 2.05 -8.20 2.47
CA GLY A 99 2.81 -9.39 2.89
C GLY A 99 4.22 -9.06 3.32
N ALA A 100 4.92 -8.22 2.58
CA ALA A 100 6.26 -7.75 2.94
C ALA A 100 6.25 -6.88 4.22
N PHE A 101 5.24 -6.03 4.37
CA PHE A 101 5.00 -5.25 5.58
C PHE A 101 4.78 -6.17 6.79
N ARG A 102 3.86 -7.13 6.66
CA ARG A 102 3.60 -8.12 7.71
C ARG A 102 4.87 -8.85 8.14
N THR A 103 5.64 -9.37 7.21
CA THR A 103 6.87 -10.12 7.48
C THR A 103 7.88 -9.31 8.28
N ARG A 104 7.98 -8.00 7.99
CA ARG A 104 8.91 -7.11 8.70
C ARG A 104 8.39 -6.64 10.05
N MET A 105 7.07 -6.52 10.20
CA MET A 105 6.44 -6.07 11.46
C MET A 105 6.27 -7.18 12.48
N ALA A 106 6.04 -8.40 12.05
CA ALA A 106 5.79 -9.53 12.93
C ALA A 106 7.03 -9.89 13.75
N ARG A 107 6.82 -10.07 15.06
CA ARG A 107 7.82 -10.64 15.97
C ARG A 107 7.72 -12.16 15.96
N PRO A 108 8.75 -12.90 16.43
CA PRO A 108 8.74 -14.37 16.39
C PRO A 108 7.51 -15.03 17.01
N ASP A 109 6.96 -14.45 18.08
CA ASP A 109 5.81 -14.98 18.81
C ASP A 109 4.47 -14.36 18.40
N ASP A 110 4.47 -13.53 17.37
CA ASP A 110 3.32 -12.74 16.92
C ASP A 110 2.75 -13.34 15.64
N VAL A 111 1.48 -13.68 15.67
CA VAL A 111 0.79 -14.22 14.49
C VAL A 111 0.03 -13.11 13.80
N TRP A 112 0.50 -12.74 12.63
CA TRP A 112 -0.16 -11.78 11.77
C TRP A 112 -0.87 -12.46 10.61
N ALA A 113 -2.09 -12.01 10.34
CA ALA A 113 -2.87 -12.44 9.19
C ALA A 113 -3.19 -11.25 8.30
N ILE A 114 -3.26 -11.49 7.00
CA ILE A 114 -3.71 -10.50 6.02
C ILE A 114 -4.96 -11.01 5.30
N THR A 115 -5.82 -10.10 4.87
CA THR A 115 -7.00 -10.42 4.07
C THR A 115 -6.63 -10.58 2.60
N VAL A 116 -7.55 -11.09 1.80
CA VAL A 116 -7.46 -10.96 0.34
C VAL A 116 -7.63 -9.50 -0.05
N PRO A 117 -6.99 -9.04 -1.14
CA PRO A 117 -7.13 -7.65 -1.56
C PRO A 117 -8.55 -7.33 -2.04
N THR A 118 -9.01 -6.13 -1.71
CA THR A 118 -10.22 -5.53 -2.27
C THR A 118 -9.80 -4.45 -3.26
N LEU A 119 -10.34 -4.50 -4.47
CA LEU A 119 -10.05 -3.53 -5.53
C LEU A 119 -11.22 -2.57 -5.69
N THR A 120 -10.91 -1.27 -5.67
CA THR A 120 -11.85 -0.21 -5.97
C THR A 120 -11.42 0.45 -7.28
N VAL A 121 -12.31 0.50 -8.26
CA VAL A 121 -12.02 1.03 -9.60
C VAL A 121 -13.05 2.09 -9.96
N GLY A 122 -12.57 3.21 -10.47
CA GLY A 122 -13.42 4.31 -10.90
C GLY A 122 -12.67 5.28 -11.81
N SER A 123 -13.34 6.34 -12.25
CA SER A 123 -12.74 7.33 -13.14
C SER A 123 -11.95 8.40 -12.38
N ASP A 124 -12.46 8.81 -11.22
CA ASP A 124 -11.82 9.76 -10.31
C ASP A 124 -12.54 9.70 -8.96
N PHE A 125 -11.84 9.24 -7.93
CA PHE A 125 -12.39 9.13 -6.59
C PHE A 125 -11.31 9.28 -5.53
N TYR A 126 -11.73 9.53 -4.31
CA TYR A 126 -10.91 9.39 -3.12
C TYR A 126 -11.64 8.53 -2.09
N ILE A 127 -10.87 7.89 -1.23
CA ILE A 127 -11.41 7.10 -0.13
C ILE A 127 -11.14 7.88 1.16
N LYS A 128 -12.21 8.07 1.94
CA LYS A 128 -12.11 8.69 3.27
C LYS A 128 -12.41 7.64 4.33
N PRO A 129 -11.40 7.07 4.99
CA PRO A 129 -11.66 6.21 6.12
C PRO A 129 -12.30 6.99 7.26
N ILE A 130 -13.34 6.43 7.86
CA ILE A 130 -13.95 6.97 9.07
C ILE A 130 -13.36 6.21 10.25
N THR A 131 -12.23 6.68 10.72
CA THR A 131 -11.49 6.04 11.81
C THR A 131 -10.68 7.09 12.58
N GLU A 132 -10.43 6.83 13.86
CA GLU A 132 -9.49 7.57 14.69
C GLU A 132 -8.10 6.92 14.75
N ALA A 133 -7.91 5.79 14.06
CA ALA A 133 -6.61 5.14 13.94
C ALA A 133 -5.58 6.06 13.28
N ASP A 134 -4.31 5.84 13.57
CA ASP A 134 -3.23 6.59 12.94
C ASP A 134 -3.21 6.33 11.43
N ARG A 135 -2.95 7.37 10.67
CA ARG A 135 -2.92 7.33 9.22
C ARG A 135 -1.72 8.07 8.66
N ALA A 136 -1.06 7.45 7.71
CA ALA A 136 -0.03 8.09 6.92
C ALA A 136 -0.17 7.71 5.45
N ILE A 137 0.18 8.63 4.58
CA ILE A 137 0.28 8.41 3.14
C ILE A 137 1.70 8.70 2.71
N VAL A 138 2.28 7.78 1.96
CA VAL A 138 3.59 7.97 1.34
C VAL A 138 3.42 8.03 -0.16
N GLY A 139 3.86 9.13 -0.76
CA GLY A 139 3.97 9.26 -2.20
C GLY A 139 5.24 8.60 -2.71
N PHE A 140 5.15 7.96 -3.87
CA PHE A 140 6.29 7.42 -4.60
C PHE A 140 6.26 7.90 -6.04
N THR A 141 7.42 8.23 -6.57
CA THR A 141 7.57 8.55 -7.99
C THR A 141 8.13 7.33 -8.71
N MET A 142 7.44 6.90 -9.74
CA MET A 142 7.89 5.87 -10.68
C MET A 142 7.87 6.47 -12.09
N ASP A 143 9.03 6.74 -12.68
CA ASP A 143 9.14 7.50 -13.92
C ASP A 143 8.36 8.83 -13.82
N ALA A 144 7.36 9.07 -14.69
CA ALA A 144 6.48 10.24 -14.63
C ALA A 144 5.22 10.03 -13.76
N HIS A 145 5.07 8.86 -13.15
CA HIS A 145 3.88 8.52 -12.37
C HIS A 145 4.04 8.86 -10.91
N GLN A 146 2.97 9.35 -10.31
CA GLN A 146 2.82 9.50 -8.87
C GLN A 146 1.97 8.34 -8.34
N LEU A 147 2.54 7.58 -7.42
CA LEU A 147 1.86 6.48 -6.72
C LEU A 147 1.72 6.84 -5.24
N PHE A 148 0.75 6.25 -4.56
CA PHE A 148 0.60 6.43 -3.12
C PHE A 148 0.40 5.07 -2.43
N VAL A 149 1.01 4.94 -1.26
CA VAL A 149 0.72 3.85 -0.34
C VAL A 149 0.23 4.43 0.97
N GLU A 150 -0.91 3.95 1.42
CA GLU A 150 -1.55 4.42 2.65
C GLU A 150 -1.46 3.34 3.72
N LEU A 151 -1.13 3.77 4.93
CA LEU A 151 -1.20 2.94 6.12
C LEU A 151 -2.21 3.52 7.09
N ILE A 152 -3.17 2.70 7.50
CA ILE A 152 -4.03 2.96 8.65
C ILE A 152 -3.69 1.90 9.67
N ILE A 153 -3.27 2.30 10.85
CA ILE A 153 -2.82 1.38 11.88
C ILE A 153 -3.34 1.77 13.26
N THR A 154 -3.90 0.79 13.95
CA THR A 154 -4.18 0.88 15.38
C THR A 154 -3.03 0.16 16.09
N PRO A 155 -2.22 0.89 16.89
CA PRO A 155 -1.11 0.28 17.62
C PRO A 155 -1.62 -0.80 18.58
N ALA A 156 -0.75 -1.77 18.88
CA ALA A 156 -1.03 -2.77 19.89
C ALA A 156 -1.41 -2.11 21.22
N ARG A 157 -2.47 -2.60 21.86
CA ARG A 157 -2.76 -2.19 23.24
C ARG A 157 -1.62 -2.68 24.11
N VAL A 158 -1.00 -1.76 24.83
CA VAL A 158 -0.14 -2.15 25.95
C VAL A 158 -1.05 -2.77 26.97
N ALA A 159 -0.85 -4.04 27.30
CA ALA A 159 -1.56 -4.68 28.38
C ALA A 159 -1.22 -3.94 29.69
N ASP A 160 -2.22 -3.41 30.35
CA ASP A 160 -2.09 -2.81 31.67
C ASP A 160 -1.70 -3.87 32.72
#